data_56c467b0992c7a0d20076d31355636f3
#
_entry.id   56c467b0992c7a0d20076d31355636f3
#
_cell.length_a   1.000
_cell.length_b   1.000
_cell.length_c   1.000
_cell.angle_alpha   90.00
_cell.angle_beta   90.00
_cell.angle_gamma   90.00
#
_symmetry.space_group_name_H-M   'P 1'
#
loop_
_entity.id
_entity.type
_entity.pdbx_description
1 polymer ?
#
loop_
_entity_poly.entity_id
_entity_poly.type
_entity_poly.pdbx_seq_one_letter_code
_entity_poly.pdbx_strand_id
1 'polypeptide(L)'
;MTITPTASPIADAPAAHAAWRTSRLSAVTSATGNLALVETRWLQPGSGSDAAEEFAAAEFERAVAAAAPTVTVTRLSRSNLDTGEPEHGLRFWDSESAAIRAFDTVTAFDYDPDWVIEATFTPVAGDRTIPFEHIRDNGGSRELVVPGDITFTRDGVDYSLGAFDDDGTLLLVFGDATNRLTGDTSTYSSGRFLRVERADGAGFGDASPVILDFNRAYVPPCGFSVQYNCPMPPAQNRFAGPVEAGEREVVFAHGFDIYSL
;
A
#
# COMPACT_ATOMS: atom_id res chain seq x y z
N MET A 1 -9.74 -36.70 18.59
CA MET A 1 -10.60 -36.25 17.50
C MET A 1 -9.66 -35.52 16.53
N THR A 2 -9.26 -36.18 15.45
CA THR A 2 -8.25 -35.69 14.51
C THR A 2 -8.96 -34.70 13.55
N ILE A 3 -8.65 -33.44 13.65
CA ILE A 3 -9.14 -32.45 12.71
C ILE A 3 -8.29 -32.59 11.44
N THR A 4 -8.88 -33.16 10.41
CA THR A 4 -8.28 -33.20 9.08
C THR A 4 -8.30 -31.75 8.54
N PRO A 5 -7.16 -31.14 8.19
CA PRO A 5 -7.18 -29.84 7.53
C PRO A 5 -7.87 -29.99 6.18
N THR A 6 -8.92 -29.24 5.97
CA THR A 6 -9.57 -29.13 4.66
C THR A 6 -8.59 -28.40 3.74
N ALA A 7 -7.96 -29.15 2.84
CA ALA A 7 -7.09 -28.57 1.82
C ALA A 7 -7.90 -27.54 1.04
N SER A 8 -7.49 -26.28 1.10
CA SER A 8 -7.94 -25.25 0.18
C SER A 8 -7.64 -25.71 -1.25
N PRO A 9 -8.51 -25.43 -2.21
CA PRO A 9 -8.33 -25.91 -3.58
C PRO A 9 -7.20 -25.15 -4.26
N ILE A 10 -6.00 -25.68 -4.18
CA ILE A 10 -4.81 -25.21 -4.90
C ILE A 10 -5.07 -25.20 -6.43
N ALA A 11 -6.03 -25.99 -6.89
CA ALA A 11 -6.40 -26.09 -8.31
C ALA A 11 -6.92 -24.76 -8.93
N ASP A 12 -7.53 -23.86 -8.15
CA ASP A 12 -8.10 -22.61 -8.64
C ASP A 12 -7.22 -21.37 -8.34
N ALA A 13 -6.05 -21.54 -7.72
CA ALA A 13 -5.18 -20.43 -7.32
C ALA A 13 -4.74 -19.55 -8.51
N PRO A 14 -4.32 -20.07 -9.68
CA PRO A 14 -4.00 -19.24 -10.85
C PRO A 14 -5.20 -18.44 -11.36
N ALA A 15 -6.40 -19.03 -11.36
CA ALA A 15 -7.62 -18.35 -11.81
C ALA A 15 -8.03 -17.26 -10.82
N ALA A 16 -7.94 -17.53 -9.52
CA ALA A 16 -8.18 -16.53 -8.47
C ALA A 16 -7.18 -15.37 -8.54
N HIS A 17 -5.90 -15.66 -8.82
CA HIS A 17 -4.88 -14.64 -9.04
C HIS A 17 -5.18 -13.81 -10.30
N ALA A 18 -5.58 -14.41 -11.40
CA ALA A 18 -5.96 -13.70 -12.63
C ALA A 18 -7.16 -12.77 -12.40
N ALA A 19 -8.16 -13.23 -11.63
CA ALA A 19 -9.31 -12.41 -11.24
C ALA A 19 -8.88 -11.22 -10.34
N TRP A 20 -8.00 -11.47 -9.36
CA TRP A 20 -7.42 -10.42 -8.53
C TRP A 20 -6.67 -9.37 -9.38
N ARG A 21 -5.83 -9.80 -10.34
CA ARG A 21 -5.13 -8.91 -11.27
C ARG A 21 -6.11 -8.02 -12.04
N THR A 22 -7.18 -8.62 -12.61
CA THR A 22 -8.20 -7.87 -13.33
C THR A 22 -8.87 -6.82 -12.44
N SER A 23 -9.25 -7.19 -11.21
CA SER A 23 -9.83 -6.27 -10.23
C SER A 23 -8.87 -5.15 -9.86
N ARG A 24 -7.58 -5.47 -9.71
CA ARG A 24 -6.53 -4.49 -9.39
C ARG A 24 -6.38 -3.45 -10.51
N LEU A 25 -6.29 -3.86 -11.78
CA LEU A 25 -6.19 -2.94 -12.91
C LEU A 25 -7.43 -2.04 -13.02
N SER A 26 -8.63 -2.59 -12.80
CA SER A 26 -9.87 -1.80 -12.74
C SER A 26 -9.86 -0.80 -11.59
N ALA A 27 -9.37 -1.19 -10.41
CA ALA A 27 -9.33 -0.32 -9.23
C ALA A 27 -8.38 0.88 -9.43
N VAL A 28 -7.19 0.70 -10.01
CA VAL A 28 -6.23 1.79 -10.20
C VAL A 28 -6.70 2.83 -11.21
N THR A 29 -7.57 2.45 -12.16
CA THR A 29 -8.15 3.33 -13.20
C THR A 29 -9.53 3.88 -12.83
N SER A 30 -10.09 3.50 -11.67
CA SER A 30 -11.41 3.98 -11.25
C SER A 30 -11.41 5.50 -10.98
N ALA A 31 -12.60 6.10 -10.88
CA ALA A 31 -12.76 7.55 -10.67
C ALA A 31 -12.06 8.11 -9.41
N THR A 32 -11.81 7.26 -8.42
CA THR A 32 -11.01 7.56 -7.23
C THR A 32 -9.85 6.57 -7.06
N GLY A 33 -9.44 5.94 -8.16
CA GLY A 33 -8.30 5.03 -8.22
C GLY A 33 -6.95 5.75 -8.16
N ASN A 34 -5.89 4.98 -8.04
CA ASN A 34 -4.55 5.55 -7.84
C ASN A 34 -4.12 6.53 -8.93
N LEU A 35 -4.52 6.30 -10.18
CA LEU A 35 -4.21 7.16 -11.33
C LEU A 35 -5.08 8.41 -11.42
N ALA A 36 -6.22 8.44 -10.70
CA ALA A 36 -7.10 9.59 -10.68
C ALA A 36 -6.60 10.71 -9.76
N LEU A 37 -5.70 10.43 -8.81
CA LEU A 37 -5.23 11.43 -7.84
C LEU A 37 -4.28 12.43 -8.51
N VAL A 38 -4.80 13.64 -8.76
CA VAL A 38 -4.07 14.73 -9.45
C VAL A 38 -3.52 15.79 -8.51
N GLU A 39 -4.10 15.95 -7.33
CA GLU A 39 -3.63 16.92 -6.34
C GLU A 39 -3.92 16.44 -4.91
N THR A 40 -2.95 16.64 -4.01
CA THR A 40 -3.12 16.61 -2.56
C THR A 40 -2.76 17.98 -2.02
N ARG A 41 -3.74 18.70 -1.49
CA ARG A 41 -3.56 20.05 -0.94
C ARG A 41 -3.68 20.01 0.57
N TRP A 42 -2.60 20.38 1.28
CA TRP A 42 -2.61 20.54 2.72
C TRP A 42 -3.11 21.94 3.08
N LEU A 43 -4.08 22.00 3.98
CA LEU A 43 -4.69 23.22 4.43
C LEU A 43 -3.84 23.86 5.53
N GLN A 44 -3.81 25.19 5.55
CA GLN A 44 -3.08 25.96 6.55
C GLN A 44 -4.11 26.75 7.39
N PRO A 45 -4.72 26.11 8.40
CA PRO A 45 -5.66 26.82 9.29
C PRO A 45 -4.92 27.78 10.19
N GLY A 46 -5.64 28.81 10.69
CA GLY A 46 -5.19 29.60 11.84
C GLY A 46 -5.09 28.74 13.11
N SER A 47 -4.53 29.29 14.17
CA SER A 47 -4.28 28.59 15.43
C SER A 47 -5.59 28.14 16.12
N GLY A 48 -5.65 26.88 16.56
CA GLY A 48 -6.74 26.29 17.36
C GLY A 48 -7.41 25.09 16.66
N SER A 49 -7.59 23.97 17.38
CA SER A 49 -8.07 22.69 16.82
C SER A 49 -9.50 22.76 16.24
N ASP A 50 -10.44 23.38 16.97
CA ASP A 50 -11.84 23.47 16.54
C ASP A 50 -11.97 24.39 15.31
N ALA A 51 -11.24 25.52 15.31
CA ALA A 51 -11.17 26.42 14.18
C ALA A 51 -10.53 25.76 12.94
N ALA A 52 -9.59 24.83 13.12
CA ALA A 52 -8.95 24.10 12.06
C ALA A 52 -9.93 23.12 11.37
N GLU A 53 -10.76 22.40 12.13
CA GLU A 53 -11.78 21.50 11.57
C GLU A 53 -12.88 22.27 10.83
N GLU A 54 -13.39 23.37 11.40
CA GLU A 54 -14.38 24.23 10.73
C GLU A 54 -13.83 24.84 9.44
N PHE A 55 -12.57 25.29 9.48
CA PHE A 55 -11.88 25.80 8.30
C PHE A 55 -11.75 24.72 7.22
N ALA A 56 -11.33 23.51 7.62
CA ALA A 56 -11.18 22.38 6.68
C ALA A 56 -12.53 21.97 6.07
N ALA A 57 -13.61 22.00 6.83
CA ALA A 57 -14.96 21.75 6.33
C ALA A 57 -15.40 22.80 5.32
N ALA A 58 -15.18 24.08 5.60
CA ALA A 58 -15.51 25.18 4.70
C ALA A 58 -14.68 25.16 3.41
N GLU A 59 -13.38 24.81 3.50
CA GLU A 59 -12.53 24.64 2.30
C GLU A 59 -12.98 23.44 1.46
N PHE A 60 -13.39 22.34 2.09
CA PHE A 60 -13.93 21.20 1.38
C PHE A 60 -15.19 21.56 0.57
N GLU A 61 -16.18 22.22 1.20
CA GLU A 61 -17.40 22.66 0.49
C GLU A 61 -17.09 23.60 -0.67
N ARG A 62 -16.15 24.53 -0.49
CA ARG A 62 -15.70 25.43 -1.57
C ARG A 62 -15.03 24.66 -2.71
N ALA A 63 -14.18 23.70 -2.37
CA ALA A 63 -13.48 22.87 -3.35
C ALA A 63 -14.45 22.00 -4.15
N VAL A 64 -15.44 21.38 -3.50
CA VAL A 64 -16.50 20.61 -4.16
C VAL A 64 -17.31 21.48 -5.10
N ALA A 65 -17.72 22.68 -4.66
CA ALA A 65 -18.52 23.59 -5.48
C ALA A 65 -17.77 24.14 -6.71
N ALA A 66 -16.43 24.20 -6.64
CA ALA A 66 -15.56 24.70 -7.71
C ALA A 66 -15.01 23.59 -8.63
N ALA A 67 -15.18 22.32 -8.26
CA ALA A 67 -14.61 21.19 -8.97
C ALA A 67 -15.28 21.00 -10.35
N ALA A 68 -14.48 20.59 -11.35
CA ALA A 68 -15.02 20.15 -12.63
C ALA A 68 -15.86 18.86 -12.48
N PRO A 69 -16.79 18.56 -13.40
CA PRO A 69 -17.64 17.38 -13.31
C PRO A 69 -16.89 16.04 -13.25
N THR A 70 -15.65 15.99 -13.77
CA THR A 70 -14.79 14.80 -13.74
C THR A 70 -14.00 14.66 -12.44
N VAL A 71 -14.03 15.69 -11.57
CA VAL A 71 -13.21 15.77 -10.36
C VAL A 71 -14.04 15.48 -9.12
N THR A 72 -13.65 14.45 -8.37
CA THR A 72 -14.14 14.17 -7.02
C THR A 72 -13.17 14.76 -6.00
N VAL A 73 -13.69 15.43 -4.97
CA VAL A 73 -12.89 15.95 -3.86
C VAL A 73 -13.16 15.09 -2.62
N THR A 74 -12.10 14.75 -1.90
CA THR A 74 -12.19 14.03 -0.62
C THR A 74 -11.35 14.70 0.45
N ARG A 75 -11.73 14.53 1.70
CA ARG A 75 -10.96 15.00 2.86
C ARG A 75 -9.93 13.96 3.26
N LEU A 76 -8.81 14.40 3.80
CA LEU A 76 -7.84 13.56 4.48
C LEU A 76 -7.26 14.30 5.70
N SER A 77 -6.70 13.53 6.62
CA SER A 77 -5.96 14.07 7.76
C SER A 77 -4.72 13.22 8.03
N ARG A 78 -3.75 13.82 8.68
CA ARG A 78 -2.55 13.16 9.21
C ARG A 78 -2.06 13.90 10.45
N SER A 79 -1.15 13.30 11.20
CA SER A 79 -0.42 14.02 12.25
C SER A 79 0.77 14.77 11.64
N ASN A 80 0.97 16.01 12.06
CA ASN A 80 2.18 16.79 11.80
C ASN A 80 3.39 16.10 12.44
N LEU A 81 4.51 15.98 11.74
CA LEU A 81 5.69 15.27 12.24
C LEU A 81 6.39 16.01 13.39
N ASP A 82 6.34 17.36 13.38
CA ASP A 82 7.05 18.17 14.35
C ASP A 82 6.23 18.43 15.63
N THR A 83 4.92 18.63 15.47
CA THR A 83 4.03 19.04 16.56
C THR A 83 3.11 17.93 17.05
N GLY A 84 2.88 16.89 16.28
CA GLY A 84 1.88 15.84 16.53
C GLY A 84 0.42 16.29 16.30
N GLU A 85 0.18 17.55 16.01
CA GLU A 85 -1.16 18.11 15.80
C GLU A 85 -1.78 17.60 14.49
N PRO A 86 -3.12 17.49 14.40
CA PRO A 86 -3.79 17.11 13.16
C PRO A 86 -3.56 18.13 12.05
N GLU A 87 -3.14 17.65 10.89
CA GLU A 87 -3.14 18.39 9.62
C GLU A 87 -4.27 17.90 8.74
N HIS A 88 -5.08 18.82 8.24
CA HIS A 88 -6.18 18.52 7.31
C HIS A 88 -5.78 18.82 5.88
N GLY A 89 -6.31 18.04 4.96
CA GLY A 89 -6.05 18.22 3.54
C GLY A 89 -7.21 17.81 2.67
N LEU A 90 -7.08 18.12 1.40
CA LEU A 90 -8.01 17.74 0.34
C LEU A 90 -7.27 16.94 -0.73
N ARG A 91 -7.92 15.90 -1.26
CA ARG A 91 -7.50 15.18 -2.45
C ARG A 91 -8.46 15.44 -3.59
N PHE A 92 -7.90 15.67 -4.76
CA PHE A 92 -8.64 15.88 -6.00
C PHE A 92 -8.38 14.70 -6.93
N TRP A 93 -9.45 14.02 -7.29
CA TRP A 93 -9.44 12.82 -8.11
C TRP A 93 -10.11 13.12 -9.43
N ASP A 94 -9.36 13.17 -10.52
CA ASP A 94 -9.89 13.41 -11.85
C ASP A 94 -10.03 12.07 -12.60
N SER A 95 -11.28 11.66 -12.84
CA SER A 95 -11.60 10.44 -13.58
C SER A 95 -11.11 10.45 -15.03
N GLU A 96 -10.72 11.63 -15.55
CA GLU A 96 -10.12 11.83 -16.86
C GLU A 96 -8.67 12.32 -16.78
N SER A 97 -7.94 11.99 -15.70
CA SER A 97 -6.55 12.42 -15.53
C SER A 97 -5.66 12.04 -16.72
N ALA A 98 -4.59 12.78 -16.92
CA ALA A 98 -3.60 12.45 -17.94
C ALA A 98 -2.98 11.07 -17.68
N ALA A 99 -2.80 10.69 -16.41
CA ALA A 99 -2.28 9.40 -16.01
C ALA A 99 -3.23 8.25 -16.40
N ILE A 100 -4.56 8.38 -16.18
CA ILE A 100 -5.54 7.39 -16.63
C ILE A 100 -5.49 7.23 -18.16
N ARG A 101 -5.45 8.34 -18.90
CA ARG A 101 -5.42 8.29 -20.37
C ARG A 101 -4.14 7.69 -20.94
N ALA A 102 -3.03 7.84 -20.25
CA ALA A 102 -1.73 7.32 -20.65
C ALA A 102 -1.46 5.90 -20.12
N PHE A 103 -2.25 5.42 -19.16
CA PHE A 103 -2.02 4.12 -18.55
C PHE A 103 -2.16 2.98 -19.57
N ASP A 104 -1.16 2.10 -19.59
CA ASP A 104 -1.17 0.87 -20.39
C ASP A 104 -1.44 -0.32 -19.49
N THR A 105 -0.56 -0.60 -18.55
CA THR A 105 -0.71 -1.74 -17.62
C THR A 105 0.15 -1.58 -16.37
N VAL A 106 0.00 -2.53 -15.45
CA VAL A 106 1.01 -2.85 -14.43
C VAL A 106 1.61 -4.20 -14.79
N THR A 107 2.90 -4.25 -15.09
CA THR A 107 3.58 -5.52 -15.35
C THR A 107 3.66 -6.36 -14.07
N ALA A 108 3.75 -7.67 -14.21
CA ALA A 108 3.87 -8.61 -13.10
C ALA A 108 4.69 -9.83 -13.50
N PHE A 109 5.19 -10.52 -12.50
CA PHE A 109 5.70 -11.88 -12.68
C PHE A 109 4.55 -12.86 -12.95
N ASP A 110 4.85 -13.99 -13.55
CA ASP A 110 3.91 -15.10 -13.65
C ASP A 110 3.56 -15.63 -12.24
N TYR A 111 2.38 -16.25 -12.13
CA TYR A 111 1.98 -16.86 -10.86
C TYR A 111 2.93 -18.01 -10.51
N ASP A 112 3.49 -17.97 -9.31
CA ASP A 112 4.38 -18.99 -8.77
C ASP A 112 3.87 -19.45 -7.39
N PRO A 113 3.42 -20.71 -7.25
CA PRO A 113 2.92 -21.23 -5.98
C PRO A 113 3.99 -21.26 -4.88
N ASP A 114 5.27 -21.29 -5.23
CA ASP A 114 6.37 -21.28 -4.24
C ASP A 114 6.46 -19.94 -3.49
N TRP A 115 5.79 -18.90 -4.00
CA TRP A 115 5.66 -17.59 -3.34
C TRP A 115 4.35 -17.43 -2.54
N VAL A 116 3.63 -18.52 -2.29
CA VAL A 116 2.54 -18.59 -1.31
C VAL A 116 3.11 -19.20 -0.02
N ILE A 117 3.42 -18.36 0.95
CA ILE A 117 4.18 -18.75 2.16
C ILE A 117 3.25 -18.83 3.35
N GLU A 118 3.22 -19.99 4.01
CA GLU A 118 2.62 -20.13 5.33
C GLU A 118 3.53 -19.48 6.38
N ALA A 119 2.98 -18.59 7.19
CA ALA A 119 3.67 -17.86 8.22
C ALA A 119 2.85 -17.84 9.52
N THR A 120 3.48 -17.43 10.60
CA THR A 120 2.82 -17.29 11.90
C THR A 120 2.80 -15.82 12.30
N PHE A 121 1.61 -15.29 12.58
CA PHE A 121 1.46 -14.01 13.24
C PHE A 121 1.49 -14.25 14.76
N THR A 122 2.37 -13.52 15.44
CA THR A 122 2.48 -13.52 16.91
C THR A 122 2.23 -12.11 17.41
N PRO A 123 1.14 -11.87 18.18
CA PRO A 123 0.84 -10.55 18.70
C PRO A 123 1.92 -10.11 19.70
N VAL A 124 2.13 -8.79 19.77
CA VAL A 124 2.97 -8.16 20.79
C VAL A 124 2.08 -7.45 21.81
N ALA A 125 2.57 -7.33 23.03
CA ALA A 125 1.84 -6.63 24.10
C ALA A 125 1.85 -5.11 23.84
N GLY A 126 0.68 -4.49 23.97
CA GLY A 126 0.50 -3.05 23.83
C GLY A 126 0.48 -2.59 22.35
N ASP A 127 0.37 -1.28 22.19
CA ASP A 127 0.39 -0.63 20.89
C ASP A 127 1.85 -0.36 20.47
N ARG A 128 2.56 -1.43 20.08
CA ARG A 128 3.93 -1.27 19.57
C ARG A 128 3.89 -0.47 18.29
N THR A 129 4.65 0.63 18.24
CA THR A 129 4.89 1.37 17.00
C THR A 129 6.27 1.08 16.46
N ILE A 130 6.40 1.20 15.15
CA ILE A 130 7.68 1.14 14.45
C ILE A 130 7.76 2.38 13.54
N PRO A 131 8.93 3.06 13.49
CA PRO A 131 9.10 4.20 12.60
C PRO A 131 9.20 3.72 11.15
N PHE A 132 8.32 4.25 10.30
CA PHE A 132 8.37 4.10 8.86
C PHE A 132 8.75 5.42 8.21
N GLU A 133 9.88 5.46 7.51
CA GLU A 133 10.19 6.58 6.64
C GLU A 133 9.14 6.66 5.53
N HIS A 134 8.79 7.89 5.12
CA HIS A 134 7.87 8.11 4.02
C HIS A 134 8.56 8.88 2.90
N ILE A 135 8.20 8.54 1.67
CA ILE A 135 8.89 8.99 0.47
C ILE A 135 8.96 10.53 0.32
N ARG A 136 8.05 11.27 0.97
CA ARG A 136 7.96 12.74 0.89
C ARG A 136 8.23 13.47 2.21
N ASP A 137 8.60 12.77 3.25
CA ASP A 137 8.86 13.37 4.56
C ASP A 137 10.34 13.74 4.75
N ASN A 138 11.14 13.77 3.66
CA ASN A 138 12.56 14.16 3.65
C ASN A 138 13.41 13.42 4.70
N GLY A 139 13.18 12.12 4.86
CA GLY A 139 13.82 11.29 5.88
C GLY A 139 13.12 11.31 7.25
N GLY A 140 12.03 12.01 7.37
CA GLY A 140 11.16 11.92 8.55
C GLY A 140 10.42 10.58 8.60
N SER A 141 10.20 10.08 9.81
CA SER A 141 9.49 8.82 10.06
C SER A 141 8.16 9.07 10.76
N ARG A 142 7.19 8.22 10.44
CA ARG A 142 5.89 8.17 11.13
C ARG A 142 5.80 6.89 11.91
N GLU A 143 5.38 7.00 13.16
CA GLU A 143 5.12 5.85 14.01
C GLU A 143 3.83 5.16 13.55
N LEU A 144 3.95 3.93 13.02
CA LEU A 144 2.81 3.11 12.63
C LEU A 144 2.64 1.95 13.62
N VAL A 145 1.39 1.66 13.98
CA VAL A 145 1.08 0.56 14.89
C VAL A 145 1.36 -0.78 14.20
N VAL A 146 2.24 -1.56 14.80
CA VAL A 146 2.62 -2.91 14.35
C VAL A 146 2.20 -3.91 15.42
N PRO A 147 1.01 -4.52 15.29
CA PRO A 147 0.37 -5.28 16.36
C PRO A 147 1.01 -6.63 16.63
N GLY A 148 1.94 -7.09 15.81
CA GLY A 148 2.61 -8.36 15.97
C GLY A 148 3.73 -8.60 14.98
N ASP A 149 4.43 -9.71 15.14
CA ASP A 149 5.47 -10.16 14.21
C ASP A 149 4.96 -11.29 13.34
N ILE A 150 5.31 -11.25 12.06
CA ILE A 150 5.04 -12.32 11.10
C ILE A 150 6.33 -13.08 10.87
N THR A 151 6.36 -14.34 11.28
CA THR A 151 7.57 -15.17 11.22
C THR A 151 7.39 -16.37 10.30
N PHE A 152 8.44 -16.69 9.55
CA PHE A 152 8.55 -17.89 8.71
C PHE A 152 10.03 -18.19 8.41
N THR A 153 10.30 -19.42 7.96
CA THR A 153 11.63 -19.81 7.47
C THR A 153 11.54 -20.12 5.98
N ARG A 154 12.45 -19.56 5.18
CA ARG A 154 12.57 -19.87 3.75
C ARG A 154 14.04 -20.05 3.38
N ASP A 155 14.36 -21.13 2.67
CA ASP A 155 15.70 -21.44 2.20
C ASP A 155 16.75 -21.44 3.34
N GLY A 156 16.34 -21.86 4.55
CA GLY A 156 17.18 -21.89 5.75
C GLY A 156 17.42 -20.52 6.39
N VAL A 157 16.71 -19.48 5.96
CA VAL A 157 16.75 -18.13 6.55
C VAL A 157 15.46 -17.90 7.34
N ASP A 158 15.60 -17.45 8.57
CA ASP A 158 14.47 -17.06 9.42
C ASP A 158 14.15 -15.58 9.18
N TYR A 159 12.87 -15.31 8.92
CA TYR A 159 12.33 -13.97 8.73
C TYR A 159 11.40 -13.59 9.88
N SER A 160 11.48 -12.34 10.30
CA SER A 160 10.56 -11.71 11.24
C SER A 160 10.18 -10.34 10.69
N LEU A 161 8.98 -10.25 10.12
CA LEU A 161 8.49 -9.06 9.41
C LEU A 161 7.48 -8.30 10.27
N GLY A 162 7.48 -6.96 10.17
CA GLY A 162 6.49 -6.10 10.77
C GLY A 162 5.48 -5.62 9.71
N ALA A 163 4.21 -6.00 9.87
CA ALA A 163 3.12 -5.42 9.10
C ALA A 163 2.34 -4.46 10.01
N PHE A 164 2.02 -3.28 9.51
CA PHE A 164 1.25 -2.32 10.30
C PHE A 164 -0.26 -2.51 10.11
N ASP A 165 -1.03 -2.04 11.09
CA ASP A 165 -2.49 -2.01 11.01
C ASP A 165 -2.94 -0.90 10.04
N ASP A 166 -3.61 -1.32 8.97
CA ASP A 166 -4.23 -0.46 7.96
C ASP A 166 -5.75 -0.73 8.00
N ASP A 167 -6.44 -0.05 8.89
CA ASP A 167 -7.89 -0.21 9.12
C ASP A 167 -8.34 -1.67 9.39
N GLY A 168 -7.64 -2.35 10.29
CA GLY A 168 -7.95 -3.73 10.68
C GLY A 168 -7.39 -4.78 9.71
N THR A 169 -6.60 -4.38 8.73
CA THR A 169 -5.86 -5.27 7.83
C THR A 169 -4.36 -5.07 8.02
N LEU A 170 -3.62 -6.17 8.09
CA LEU A 170 -2.16 -6.08 8.12
C LEU A 170 -1.63 -5.69 6.76
N LEU A 171 -0.91 -4.58 6.68
CA LEU A 171 -0.20 -4.15 5.48
C LEU A 171 1.31 -4.33 5.66
N LEU A 172 1.87 -5.24 4.89
CA LEU A 172 3.31 -5.47 4.82
C LEU A 172 3.91 -4.57 3.73
N VAL A 173 4.81 -3.68 4.15
CA VAL A 173 5.66 -2.87 3.26
C VAL A 173 7.02 -3.53 3.22
N PHE A 174 7.44 -4.02 2.06
CA PHE A 174 8.69 -4.77 1.93
C PHE A 174 9.54 -4.33 0.74
N GLY A 175 10.83 -4.57 0.85
CA GLY A 175 11.79 -4.39 -0.23
C GLY A 175 12.61 -5.66 -0.43
N ASP A 176 13.11 -5.83 -1.64
CA ASP A 176 13.91 -6.98 -2.02
C ASP A 176 14.96 -6.62 -3.10
N ALA A 177 15.75 -7.59 -3.54
CA ALA A 177 16.81 -7.34 -4.51
C ALA A 177 16.29 -6.80 -5.85
N THR A 178 15.06 -7.14 -6.25
CA THR A 178 14.47 -6.71 -7.54
C THR A 178 14.24 -5.20 -7.63
N ASN A 179 14.09 -4.50 -6.48
CA ASN A 179 13.91 -3.05 -6.43
C ASN A 179 15.12 -2.25 -6.95
N ARG A 180 16.28 -2.91 -7.10
CA ARG A 180 17.54 -2.30 -7.55
C ARG A 180 17.97 -2.78 -8.93
N LEU A 181 17.22 -3.69 -9.53
CA LEU A 181 17.48 -4.21 -10.86
C LEU A 181 16.96 -3.26 -11.94
N THR A 182 17.31 -3.56 -13.17
CA THR A 182 16.77 -2.93 -14.38
C THR A 182 16.33 -4.00 -15.37
N GLY A 183 15.37 -3.69 -16.23
CA GLY A 183 14.89 -4.63 -17.26
C GLY A 183 13.78 -5.56 -16.74
N ASP A 184 13.73 -6.78 -17.29
CA ASP A 184 12.57 -7.66 -17.15
C ASP A 184 12.38 -8.29 -15.78
N THR A 185 13.31 -8.12 -14.85
CA THR A 185 13.19 -8.61 -13.48
C THR A 185 13.13 -7.46 -12.46
N SER A 186 13.15 -6.20 -12.90
CA SER A 186 13.01 -5.05 -12.01
C SER A 186 11.60 -4.94 -11.44
N THR A 187 11.52 -4.39 -10.24
CA THR A 187 10.26 -3.98 -9.61
C THR A 187 10.37 -2.56 -9.10
N TYR A 188 9.25 -1.95 -8.76
CA TYR A 188 9.18 -0.57 -8.27
C TYR A 188 10.24 -0.29 -7.19
N SER A 189 11.05 0.73 -7.43
CA SER A 189 12.31 0.97 -6.69
C SER A 189 12.12 1.27 -5.20
N SER A 190 10.97 1.80 -4.81
CA SER A 190 10.66 2.13 -3.41
C SER A 190 10.06 0.97 -2.60
N GLY A 191 10.06 -0.24 -3.16
CA GLY A 191 9.47 -1.43 -2.54
C GLY A 191 8.03 -1.67 -2.96
N ARG A 192 7.45 -2.74 -2.44
CA ARG A 192 6.09 -3.19 -2.75
C ARG A 192 5.28 -3.41 -1.49
N PHE A 193 3.97 -3.46 -1.65
CA PHE A 193 3.02 -3.70 -0.58
C PHE A 193 2.37 -5.08 -0.72
N LEU A 194 2.04 -5.69 0.42
CA LEU A 194 1.27 -6.92 0.47
C LEU A 194 0.24 -6.83 1.61
N ARG A 195 -1.05 -7.00 1.27
CA ARG A 195 -2.08 -7.21 2.28
C ARG A 195 -2.00 -8.65 2.78
N VAL A 196 -1.88 -8.81 4.09
CA VAL A 196 -1.74 -10.11 4.73
C VAL A 196 -3.12 -10.56 5.18
N GLU A 197 -3.60 -11.65 4.58
CA GLU A 197 -4.88 -12.24 4.93
C GLU A 197 -4.70 -13.18 6.13
N ARG A 198 -5.56 -13.01 7.13
CA ARG A 198 -5.66 -13.94 8.26
C ARG A 198 -6.76 -14.96 7.96
N ALA A 199 -6.41 -16.23 8.09
CA ALA A 199 -7.28 -17.35 7.72
C ALA A 199 -8.59 -17.43 8.53
N ASP A 200 -8.66 -16.81 9.70
CA ASP A 200 -9.72 -16.99 10.69
C ASP A 200 -10.51 -15.70 11.01
N GLY A 201 -10.15 -14.55 10.39
CA GLY A 201 -10.75 -13.26 10.70
C GLY A 201 -10.49 -12.80 12.15
N ALA A 202 -9.51 -13.42 12.84
CA ALA A 202 -9.17 -13.08 14.21
C ALA A 202 -8.65 -11.63 14.31
N GLY A 203 -8.91 -10.98 15.44
CA GLY A 203 -8.30 -9.69 15.78
C GLY A 203 -6.80 -9.82 16.02
N PHE A 204 -6.11 -8.70 16.18
CA PHE A 204 -4.65 -8.68 16.35
C PHE A 204 -4.17 -9.16 17.74
N GLY A 205 -5.08 -9.52 18.64
CA GLY A 205 -4.76 -9.99 20.00
C GLY A 205 -4.34 -11.46 20.09
N ASP A 206 -4.57 -12.25 19.05
CA ASP A 206 -4.36 -13.70 19.07
C ASP A 206 -3.29 -14.13 18.06
N ALA A 207 -2.45 -15.08 18.46
CA ALA A 207 -1.53 -15.75 17.55
C ALA A 207 -2.32 -16.60 16.54
N SER A 208 -1.94 -16.51 15.26
CA SER A 208 -2.65 -17.25 14.21
C SER A 208 -1.75 -17.56 13.02
N PRO A 209 -2.05 -18.60 12.24
CA PRO A 209 -1.47 -18.76 10.92
C PRO A 209 -1.92 -17.61 10.00
N VAL A 210 -1.02 -17.17 9.14
CA VAL A 210 -1.27 -16.21 8.07
C VAL A 210 -0.68 -16.71 6.77
N ILE A 211 -1.21 -16.23 5.66
CA ILE A 211 -0.68 -16.54 4.33
C ILE A 211 -0.07 -15.27 3.74
N LEU A 212 1.19 -15.37 3.35
CA LEU A 212 1.89 -14.35 2.58
C LEU A 212 1.88 -14.79 1.10
N ASP A 213 0.83 -14.40 0.36
CA ASP A 213 0.76 -14.66 -1.08
C ASP A 213 1.46 -13.52 -1.83
N PHE A 214 2.78 -13.64 -2.03
CA PHE A 214 3.58 -12.64 -2.74
C PHE A 214 3.18 -12.47 -4.20
N ASN A 215 2.43 -13.41 -4.80
CA ASN A 215 1.83 -13.19 -6.12
C ASN A 215 0.85 -12.01 -6.13
N ARG A 216 0.33 -11.64 -4.96
CA ARG A 216 -0.52 -10.45 -4.75
C ARG A 216 0.24 -9.24 -4.22
N ALA A 217 1.57 -9.29 -4.21
CA ALA A 217 2.36 -8.10 -3.95
C ALA A 217 2.12 -7.06 -5.04
N TYR A 218 1.99 -5.78 -4.65
CA TYR A 218 1.58 -4.75 -5.58
C TYR A 218 2.41 -3.47 -5.47
N VAL A 219 2.46 -2.73 -6.58
CA VAL A 219 3.06 -1.41 -6.64
C VAL A 219 2.28 -0.45 -5.74
N PRO A 220 2.94 0.23 -4.77
CA PRO A 220 2.27 1.15 -3.87
C PRO A 220 1.67 2.35 -4.62
N PRO A 221 0.71 3.07 -4.01
CA PRO A 221 0.05 4.21 -4.63
C PRO A 221 0.98 5.27 -5.22
N CYS A 222 2.16 5.48 -4.61
CA CYS A 222 3.16 6.44 -5.09
C CYS A 222 3.81 6.05 -6.44
N GLY A 223 3.65 4.82 -6.91
CA GLY A 223 4.03 4.42 -8.26
C GLY A 223 3.04 4.87 -9.35
N PHE A 224 1.86 5.36 -8.96
CA PHE A 224 0.79 5.80 -9.87
C PHE A 224 0.60 7.32 -9.88
N SER A 225 0.87 7.99 -8.78
CA SER A 225 0.79 9.45 -8.67
C SER A 225 1.79 9.96 -7.64
N VAL A 226 2.46 11.05 -8.01
CA VAL A 226 3.37 11.78 -7.11
C VAL A 226 2.66 12.44 -5.92
N GLN A 227 1.35 12.42 -5.86
CA GLN A 227 0.56 13.00 -4.79
C GLN A 227 0.46 12.12 -3.53
N TYR A 228 0.91 10.87 -3.62
CA TYR A 228 0.94 9.97 -2.47
C TYR A 228 2.23 10.10 -1.65
N ASN A 229 2.10 9.91 -0.35
CA ASN A 229 3.22 9.82 0.59
C ASN A 229 3.23 8.43 1.22
N CYS A 230 3.86 7.48 0.54
CA CYS A 230 3.87 6.07 0.94
C CYS A 230 4.99 5.78 1.95
N PRO A 231 4.75 4.87 2.92
CA PRO A 231 5.80 4.33 3.77
C PRO A 231 6.80 3.53 2.95
N MET A 232 8.05 3.62 3.34
CA MET A 232 9.16 2.85 2.76
C MET A 232 9.44 1.59 3.60
N PRO A 233 9.96 0.51 2.99
CA PRO A 233 10.29 -0.71 3.71
C PRO A 233 11.27 -0.45 4.85
N PRO A 234 10.93 -0.76 6.11
CA PRO A 234 11.88 -0.72 7.21
C PRO A 234 12.95 -1.80 7.04
N ALA A 235 14.06 -1.67 7.75
CA ALA A 235 15.22 -2.56 7.57
C ALA A 235 14.87 -4.05 7.74
N GLN A 236 14.01 -4.37 8.72
CA GLN A 236 13.57 -5.74 9.00
C GLN A 236 12.69 -6.37 7.90
N ASN A 237 12.06 -5.53 7.05
CA ASN A 237 11.21 -5.97 5.95
C ASN A 237 11.96 -6.01 4.61
N ARG A 238 13.29 -6.08 4.64
CA ARG A 238 14.11 -6.16 3.42
C ARG A 238 14.65 -7.56 3.21
N PHE A 239 14.20 -8.20 2.14
CA PHE A 239 14.73 -9.49 1.71
C PHE A 239 16.09 -9.31 1.06
N ALA A 240 17.04 -10.19 1.40
CA ALA A 240 18.37 -10.18 0.79
C ALA A 240 18.35 -10.69 -0.67
N GLY A 241 17.46 -11.65 -0.96
CA GLY A 241 17.25 -12.21 -2.29
C GLY A 241 16.10 -11.52 -3.06
N PRO A 242 15.92 -11.86 -4.34
CA PRO A 242 14.81 -11.38 -5.14
C PRO A 242 13.49 -12.06 -4.72
N VAL A 243 12.40 -11.29 -4.74
CA VAL A 243 11.03 -11.79 -4.64
C VAL A 243 10.40 -11.67 -6.03
N GLU A 244 10.55 -12.72 -6.84
CA GLU A 244 10.11 -12.75 -8.24
C GLU A 244 8.65 -13.18 -8.34
N ALA A 245 7.77 -12.45 -7.65
CA ALA A 245 6.32 -12.64 -7.64
C ALA A 245 5.60 -11.29 -7.52
N GLY A 246 4.36 -11.21 -7.99
CA GLY A 246 3.51 -10.03 -7.89
C GLY A 246 3.78 -8.94 -8.92
N GLU A 247 3.26 -7.74 -8.66
CA GLU A 247 3.40 -6.57 -9.55
C GLU A 247 4.84 -6.08 -9.61
N ARG A 248 5.20 -5.53 -10.78
CA ARG A 248 6.55 -5.03 -11.05
C ARG A 248 6.57 -3.52 -11.23
N GLU A 249 6.17 -3.04 -12.40
CA GLU A 249 6.25 -1.63 -12.80
C GLU A 249 4.93 -1.14 -13.40
N VAL A 250 4.61 0.11 -13.18
CA VAL A 250 3.52 0.80 -13.90
C VAL A 250 4.03 1.22 -15.27
N VAL A 251 3.30 0.86 -16.31
CA VAL A 251 3.65 1.20 -17.70
C VAL A 251 2.67 2.23 -18.23
N PHE A 252 3.23 3.27 -18.83
CA PHE A 252 2.48 4.32 -19.50
C PHE A 252 2.84 4.38 -20.98
N ALA A 253 1.85 4.68 -21.81
CA ALA A 253 2.03 4.87 -23.25
C ALA A 253 2.66 6.25 -23.56
N HIS A 254 3.21 6.38 -24.76
CA HIS A 254 3.68 7.63 -25.34
C HIS A 254 4.72 8.42 -24.54
N GLY A 255 5.49 7.75 -23.68
CA GLY A 255 6.52 8.42 -22.88
C GLY A 255 5.95 9.31 -21.76
N PHE A 256 4.72 9.08 -21.36
CA PHE A 256 4.15 9.78 -20.20
C PHE A 256 4.93 9.42 -18.94
N ASP A 257 5.23 10.44 -18.14
CA ASP A 257 5.97 10.31 -16.90
C ASP A 257 5.25 11.08 -15.78
N ILE A 258 4.87 10.38 -14.71
CA ILE A 258 4.22 10.97 -13.54
C ILE A 258 5.09 11.98 -12.79
N TYR A 259 6.41 11.94 -12.99
CA TYR A 259 7.37 12.88 -12.37
C TYR A 259 7.57 14.15 -13.17
N SER A 260 7.03 14.22 -14.38
CA SER A 260 7.14 15.38 -15.30
C SER A 260 5.89 16.26 -15.34
N LEU A 261 4.96 16.09 -14.39
CA LEU A 261 3.69 16.82 -14.28
C LEU A 261 3.82 18.10 -13.45
#